data_bae1ec144e5044456823e4edd5237f28
#
_entry.id   bae1ec144e5044456823e4edd5237f28
#
_cell.length_a   1.000
_cell.length_b   1.000
_cell.length_c   1.000
_cell.angle_alpha   90.00
_cell.angle_beta   90.00
_cell.angle_gamma   90.00
#
_symmetry.space_group_name_H-M   'P 1'
#
loop_
_entity.id
_entity.type
_entity.pdbx_description
1 polymer ?
#
loop_
_entity_poly.entity_id
_entity_poly.type
_entity_poly.pdbx_seq_one_letter_code
_entity_poly.pdbx_strand_id
1 'polypeptide(L)'
;EIIEAGLKCVQGKPVVNSISLKEGHDEFVHKARLCRQYGAAVIVMAFDEQGQADTAARKREICERSYRVLVDDVGFPAEDIIFDPNIFAVATGIEEHNNYAVDFIEATGWIKKNLPHAMISGGVSNVSFSFRGNEPVREAIHAVFLYHCIKQGMTMGIVNAGQLAIYDDIPADLKERVEDVILNRTPEGTERLLDVAEQYRHEGGAVKQAENLEWRNQSVEKRLEYSLVKGITAFIDVDTEEARLKS
;
A
#
# COMPACT_ATOMS: atom_id res chain seq x y z
N GLU A 1 7.26 -13.43 -20.42
CA GLU A 1 7.22 -12.74 -21.75
C GLU A 1 6.95 -11.24 -21.59
N ILE A 2 5.83 -10.80 -20.94
CA ILE A 2 5.46 -9.37 -20.82
C ILE A 2 6.53 -8.56 -20.08
N ILE A 3 6.98 -9.05 -18.90
CA ILE A 3 8.03 -8.38 -18.10
C ILE A 3 9.31 -8.23 -18.93
N GLU A 4 9.71 -9.28 -19.63
CA GLU A 4 10.91 -9.26 -20.46
C GLU A 4 10.80 -8.26 -21.61
N ALA A 5 9.65 -8.23 -22.29
CA ALA A 5 9.39 -7.26 -23.34
C ALA A 5 9.45 -5.81 -22.81
N GLY A 6 8.88 -5.57 -21.63
CA GLY A 6 8.97 -4.28 -20.96
C GLY A 6 10.39 -3.89 -20.57
N LEU A 7 11.18 -4.83 -20.03
CA LEU A 7 12.57 -4.59 -19.63
C LEU A 7 13.46 -4.20 -20.80
N LYS A 8 13.20 -4.71 -22.01
CA LYS A 8 13.91 -4.33 -23.24
C LYS A 8 13.68 -2.86 -23.66
N CYS A 9 12.61 -2.23 -23.16
CA CYS A 9 12.24 -0.86 -23.52
C CYS A 9 12.60 0.19 -22.46
N VAL A 10 13.13 -0.23 -21.30
CA VAL A 10 13.40 0.68 -20.17
C VAL A 10 14.83 1.19 -20.21
N GLN A 11 15.00 2.47 -19.89
CA GLN A 11 16.30 3.12 -19.67
C GLN A 11 16.57 3.23 -18.15
N GLY A 12 17.82 3.05 -17.75
CA GLY A 12 18.21 3.09 -16.33
C GLY A 12 17.92 1.79 -15.59
N LYS A 13 17.78 1.85 -14.27
CA LYS A 13 17.50 0.68 -13.41
C LYS A 13 16.00 0.53 -13.15
N PRO A 14 15.32 -0.43 -13.80
CA PRO A 14 13.91 -0.70 -13.53
C PRO A 14 13.74 -1.49 -12.24
N VAL A 15 12.52 -1.46 -11.67
CA VAL A 15 12.09 -2.32 -10.57
C VAL A 15 10.99 -3.24 -11.05
N VAL A 16 11.21 -4.54 -10.99
CA VAL A 16 10.18 -5.54 -11.33
C VAL A 16 9.33 -5.82 -10.09
N ASN A 17 8.05 -5.60 -10.20
CA ASN A 17 7.07 -5.91 -9.16
C ASN A 17 6.11 -6.98 -9.70
N SER A 18 6.20 -8.21 -9.31
CA SER A 18 7.04 -8.85 -8.31
C SER A 18 7.38 -10.28 -8.71
N ILE A 19 8.32 -10.90 -8.00
CA ILE A 19 8.58 -12.34 -8.05
C ILE A 19 8.31 -12.96 -6.67
N SER A 20 8.08 -14.27 -6.61
CA SER A 20 7.85 -14.99 -5.36
C SER A 20 8.12 -16.49 -5.52
N LEU A 21 8.20 -17.20 -4.40
CA LEU A 21 8.31 -18.66 -4.36
C LEU A 21 6.97 -19.40 -4.56
N LYS A 22 5.90 -18.69 -4.90
CA LYS A 22 4.55 -19.28 -5.10
C LYS A 22 4.54 -20.44 -6.08
N GLU A 23 5.28 -20.33 -7.16
CA GLU A 23 5.36 -21.32 -8.24
C GLU A 23 6.56 -22.27 -8.06
N GLY A 24 7.19 -22.23 -6.89
CA GLY A 24 8.34 -23.07 -6.52
C GLY A 24 9.69 -22.44 -6.84
N HIS A 25 10.74 -23.14 -6.40
CA HIS A 25 12.13 -22.72 -6.46
C HIS A 25 12.62 -22.44 -7.90
N ASP A 26 12.39 -23.39 -8.81
CA ASP A 26 12.97 -23.32 -10.17
C ASP A 26 12.43 -22.12 -10.97
N GLU A 27 11.12 -21.86 -10.86
CA GLU A 27 10.49 -20.71 -11.52
C GLU A 27 10.94 -19.39 -10.87
N PHE A 28 11.12 -19.37 -9.57
CA PHE A 28 11.66 -18.22 -8.86
C PHE A 28 13.09 -17.89 -9.33
N VAL A 29 13.97 -18.89 -9.41
CA VAL A 29 15.33 -18.75 -9.92
C VAL A 29 15.36 -18.29 -11.38
N HIS A 30 14.47 -18.87 -12.20
CA HIS A 30 14.34 -18.46 -13.61
C HIS A 30 13.99 -16.97 -13.74
N LYS A 31 12.97 -16.52 -13.05
CA LYS A 31 12.53 -15.11 -13.04
C LYS A 31 13.62 -14.18 -12.49
N ALA A 32 14.28 -14.59 -11.42
CA ALA A 32 15.38 -13.82 -10.81
C ALA A 32 16.56 -13.65 -11.77
N ARG A 33 16.99 -14.72 -12.46
CA ARG A 33 18.06 -14.66 -13.46
C ARG A 33 17.71 -13.73 -14.62
N LEU A 34 16.46 -13.76 -15.07
CA LEU A 34 15.97 -12.85 -16.12
C LEU A 34 16.06 -11.39 -15.67
N CYS A 35 15.56 -11.06 -14.46
CA CYS A 35 15.65 -9.71 -13.92
C CYS A 35 17.10 -9.24 -13.77
N ARG A 36 17.99 -10.10 -13.25
CA ARG A 36 19.41 -9.82 -13.13
C ARG A 36 20.08 -9.54 -14.48
N GLN A 37 19.73 -10.30 -15.51
CA GLN A 37 20.27 -10.13 -16.87
C GLN A 37 19.99 -8.73 -17.43
N TYR A 38 18.82 -8.14 -17.09
CA TYR A 38 18.43 -6.79 -17.49
C TYR A 38 18.86 -5.71 -16.49
N GLY A 39 19.59 -6.06 -15.43
CA GLY A 39 20.02 -5.11 -14.40
C GLY A 39 18.90 -4.52 -13.57
N ALA A 40 17.76 -5.21 -13.48
CA ALA A 40 16.59 -4.76 -12.71
C ALA A 40 16.75 -5.07 -11.22
N ALA A 41 16.26 -4.18 -10.36
CA ALA A 41 15.91 -4.52 -8.99
C ALA A 41 14.58 -5.28 -8.96
N VAL A 42 14.34 -6.09 -7.94
CA VAL A 42 13.14 -6.92 -7.82
C VAL A 42 12.44 -6.72 -6.49
N ILE A 43 11.12 -6.60 -6.54
CA ILE A 43 10.27 -6.77 -5.37
C ILE A 43 10.00 -8.26 -5.21
N VAL A 44 10.31 -8.78 -4.02
CA VAL A 44 10.13 -10.18 -3.64
C VAL A 44 9.00 -10.27 -2.61
N MET A 45 7.87 -10.82 -3.02
CA MET A 45 6.75 -11.01 -2.10
C MET A 45 7.02 -12.19 -1.16
N ALA A 46 6.65 -12.03 0.11
CA ALA A 46 6.65 -13.13 1.09
C ALA A 46 5.49 -14.11 0.81
N PHE A 47 5.61 -14.85 -0.29
CA PHE A 47 4.64 -15.79 -0.81
C PHE A 47 5.36 -17.03 -1.32
N ASP A 48 5.06 -18.18 -0.74
CA ASP A 48 5.62 -19.46 -1.15
C ASP A 48 4.54 -20.46 -1.60
N GLU A 49 4.92 -21.69 -1.77
CA GLU A 49 4.05 -22.78 -2.24
C GLU A 49 2.85 -23.05 -1.30
N GLN A 50 2.93 -22.61 -0.03
CA GLN A 50 1.86 -22.75 0.96
C GLN A 50 0.93 -21.54 1.03
N GLY A 51 1.28 -20.42 0.39
CA GLY A 51 0.48 -19.21 0.37
C GLY A 51 1.24 -17.95 0.83
N GLN A 52 0.50 -16.86 0.92
CA GLN A 52 1.03 -15.59 1.43
C GLN A 52 1.33 -15.68 2.93
N ALA A 53 2.45 -15.08 3.34
CA ALA A 53 2.81 -14.99 4.74
C ALA A 53 1.92 -13.98 5.45
N ASP A 54 1.20 -14.40 6.46
CA ASP A 54 0.35 -13.59 7.32
C ASP A 54 1.03 -13.23 8.66
N THR A 55 1.72 -14.18 9.29
CA THR A 55 2.42 -13.99 10.56
C THR A 55 3.87 -13.51 10.40
N ALA A 56 4.42 -12.84 11.43
CA ALA A 56 5.82 -12.41 11.44
C ALA A 56 6.80 -13.58 11.22
N ALA A 57 6.50 -14.75 11.78
CA ALA A 57 7.33 -15.94 11.62
C ALA A 57 7.39 -16.39 10.15
N ARG A 58 6.25 -16.49 9.48
CA ARG A 58 6.17 -16.86 8.05
C ARG A 58 6.81 -15.82 7.14
N LYS A 59 6.62 -14.53 7.45
CA LYS A 59 7.27 -13.44 6.72
C LYS A 59 8.79 -13.55 6.77
N ARG A 60 9.34 -13.80 7.97
CA ARG A 60 10.80 -13.99 8.17
C ARG A 60 11.32 -15.22 7.42
N GLU A 61 10.66 -16.36 7.57
CA GLU A 61 11.04 -17.62 6.92
C GLU A 61 11.12 -17.49 5.39
N ILE A 62 10.07 -16.96 4.78
CA ILE A 62 10.02 -16.81 3.31
C ILE A 62 11.01 -15.78 2.81
N CYS A 63 11.15 -14.63 3.50
CA CYS A 63 12.13 -13.62 3.12
C CYS A 63 13.56 -14.13 3.25
N GLU A 64 13.89 -14.86 4.32
CA GLU A 64 15.22 -15.45 4.51
C GLU A 64 15.53 -16.51 3.44
N ARG A 65 14.59 -17.41 3.17
CA ARG A 65 14.72 -18.43 2.12
C ARG A 65 14.93 -17.76 0.75
N SER A 66 14.10 -16.76 0.42
CA SER A 66 14.21 -16.03 -0.84
C SER A 66 15.54 -15.29 -0.96
N TYR A 67 16.01 -14.67 0.14
CA TYR A 67 17.29 -13.97 0.17
C TYR A 67 18.45 -14.90 -0.15
N ARG A 68 18.50 -16.07 0.51
CA ARG A 68 19.56 -17.06 0.28
C ARG A 68 19.55 -17.54 -1.17
N VAL A 69 18.41 -17.91 -1.72
CA VAL A 69 18.30 -18.33 -3.12
C VAL A 69 18.79 -17.22 -4.07
N LEU A 70 18.40 -15.98 -3.83
CA LEU A 70 18.79 -14.85 -4.69
C LEU A 70 20.29 -14.57 -4.62
N VAL A 71 20.85 -14.51 -3.42
CA VAL A 71 22.26 -14.13 -3.21
C VAL A 71 23.18 -15.30 -3.51
N ASP A 72 22.90 -16.50 -2.95
CA ASP A 72 23.80 -17.64 -2.99
C ASP A 72 23.68 -18.43 -4.31
N ASP A 73 22.46 -18.69 -4.80
CA ASP A 73 22.25 -19.54 -5.99
C ASP A 73 22.20 -18.74 -7.29
N VAL A 74 21.62 -17.52 -7.25
CA VAL A 74 21.49 -16.66 -8.44
C VAL A 74 22.64 -15.68 -8.54
N GLY A 75 23.27 -15.28 -7.42
CA GLY A 75 24.26 -14.21 -7.35
C GLY A 75 23.62 -12.83 -7.62
N PHE A 76 22.38 -12.65 -7.17
CA PHE A 76 21.65 -11.38 -7.31
C PHE A 76 22.27 -10.32 -6.37
N PRO A 77 22.48 -9.07 -6.79
CA PRO A 77 22.97 -8.02 -5.91
C PRO A 77 21.99 -7.81 -4.74
N ALA A 78 22.47 -7.90 -3.50
CA ALA A 78 21.62 -7.79 -2.33
C ALA A 78 20.93 -6.43 -2.20
N GLU A 79 21.58 -5.36 -2.65
CA GLU A 79 21.02 -3.99 -2.72
C GLU A 79 19.92 -3.81 -3.77
N ASP A 80 19.73 -4.75 -4.66
CA ASP A 80 18.67 -4.76 -5.66
C ASP A 80 17.47 -5.64 -5.25
N ILE A 81 17.52 -6.22 -4.06
CA ILE A 81 16.43 -7.02 -3.48
C ILE A 81 15.55 -6.12 -2.60
N ILE A 82 14.26 -6.07 -2.90
CA ILE A 82 13.25 -5.31 -2.16
C ILE A 82 12.20 -6.29 -1.66
N PHE A 83 12.16 -6.56 -0.36
CA PHE A 83 11.12 -7.43 0.18
C PHE A 83 9.79 -6.72 0.34
N ASP A 84 8.70 -7.40 -0.06
CA ASP A 84 7.33 -7.08 0.32
C ASP A 84 6.80 -8.18 1.23
N PRO A 85 6.84 -7.97 2.57
CA PRO A 85 6.37 -8.96 3.52
C PRO A 85 4.83 -9.11 3.59
N ASN A 86 4.10 -8.58 2.65
CA ASN A 86 2.64 -8.52 2.52
C ASN A 86 1.98 -7.68 3.63
N ILE A 87 1.31 -6.61 3.20
CA ILE A 87 0.46 -5.79 4.07
C ILE A 87 -0.98 -6.27 3.92
N PHE A 88 -1.61 -6.64 5.03
CA PHE A 88 -3.00 -7.04 5.11
C PHE A 88 -3.84 -6.01 5.84
N ALA A 89 -5.16 -6.06 5.61
CA ALA A 89 -6.11 -5.17 6.26
C ALA A 89 -6.22 -5.46 7.76
N VAL A 90 -6.26 -4.40 8.55
CA VAL A 90 -6.59 -4.45 9.98
C VAL A 90 -8.01 -3.97 10.23
N ALA A 91 -8.50 -4.08 11.45
CA ALA A 91 -9.84 -3.67 11.86
C ALA A 91 -10.95 -4.28 10.97
N THR A 92 -10.82 -5.55 10.66
CA THR A 92 -11.76 -6.31 9.81
C THR A 92 -12.91 -6.92 10.62
N GLY A 93 -12.83 -6.88 11.95
CA GLY A 93 -13.74 -7.60 12.85
C GLY A 93 -13.37 -9.08 13.06
N ILE A 94 -12.28 -9.56 12.47
CA ILE A 94 -11.75 -10.92 12.61
C ILE A 94 -10.55 -10.85 13.54
N GLU A 95 -10.55 -11.61 14.63
CA GLU A 95 -9.54 -11.54 15.70
C GLU A 95 -8.14 -11.89 15.19
N GLU A 96 -8.02 -12.89 14.32
CA GLU A 96 -6.75 -13.32 13.71
C GLU A 96 -6.08 -12.21 12.90
N HIS A 97 -6.85 -11.23 12.41
CA HIS A 97 -6.33 -10.11 11.63
C HIS A 97 -5.77 -8.95 12.48
N ASN A 98 -6.05 -8.94 13.78
CA ASN A 98 -5.66 -7.83 14.65
C ASN A 98 -4.14 -7.64 14.72
N ASN A 99 -3.36 -8.70 14.50
CA ASN A 99 -1.90 -8.65 14.60
C ASN A 99 -1.18 -8.39 13.26
N TYR A 100 -1.88 -8.31 12.14
CA TYR A 100 -1.26 -8.24 10.81
C TYR A 100 -0.32 -7.03 10.61
N ALA A 101 -0.66 -5.86 11.17
CA ALA A 101 0.20 -4.70 11.09
C ALA A 101 1.44 -4.85 11.99
N VAL A 102 1.28 -5.39 13.19
CA VAL A 102 2.40 -5.71 14.10
C VAL A 102 3.34 -6.72 13.46
N ASP A 103 2.81 -7.79 12.87
CA ASP A 103 3.58 -8.82 12.17
C ASP A 103 4.42 -8.25 11.02
N PHE A 104 3.87 -7.28 10.27
CA PHE A 104 4.62 -6.60 9.22
C PHE A 104 5.72 -5.71 9.79
N ILE A 105 5.42 -4.92 10.84
CA ILE A 105 6.39 -4.03 11.51
C ILE A 105 7.56 -4.84 12.09
N GLU A 106 7.27 -5.95 12.78
CA GLU A 106 8.29 -6.84 13.32
C GLU A 106 9.13 -7.53 12.24
N ALA A 107 8.49 -8.03 11.18
CA ALA A 107 9.20 -8.62 10.06
C ALA A 107 10.11 -7.61 9.38
N THR A 108 9.66 -6.35 9.21
CA THR A 108 10.47 -5.25 8.69
C THR A 108 11.75 -5.06 9.50
N GLY A 109 11.64 -4.94 10.81
CA GLY A 109 12.80 -4.80 11.70
C GLY A 109 13.75 -6.00 11.64
N TRP A 110 13.19 -7.21 11.57
CA TRP A 110 13.99 -8.42 11.46
C TRP A 110 14.74 -8.50 10.11
N ILE A 111 14.06 -8.24 8.98
CA ILE A 111 14.67 -8.22 7.64
C ILE A 111 15.82 -7.22 7.61
N LYS A 112 15.60 -6.01 8.11
CA LYS A 112 16.62 -4.96 8.12
C LYS A 112 17.87 -5.35 8.90
N LYS A 113 17.70 -6.12 9.97
CA LYS A 113 18.79 -6.56 10.83
C LYS A 113 19.54 -7.80 10.28
N ASN A 114 18.83 -8.72 9.64
CA ASN A 114 19.34 -10.05 9.33
C ASN A 114 19.62 -10.30 7.84
N LEU A 115 19.04 -9.50 6.93
CA LEU A 115 19.24 -9.61 5.48
C LEU A 115 19.98 -8.37 4.97
N PRO A 116 21.33 -8.36 5.00
CA PRO A 116 22.12 -7.19 4.69
C PRO A 116 21.82 -6.60 3.31
N HIS A 117 21.78 -5.29 3.22
CA HIS A 117 21.53 -4.49 2.02
C HIS A 117 20.13 -4.60 1.42
N ALA A 118 19.33 -5.59 1.79
CA ALA A 118 17.95 -5.69 1.31
C ALA A 118 17.12 -4.48 1.73
N MET A 119 16.23 -4.06 0.84
CA MET A 119 15.25 -3.01 1.06
C MET A 119 13.88 -3.60 1.37
N ILE A 120 12.97 -2.77 1.89
CA ILE A 120 11.61 -3.22 2.25
C ILE A 120 10.60 -2.25 1.66
N SER A 121 9.57 -2.81 1.03
CA SER A 121 8.43 -2.09 0.45
C SER A 121 7.11 -2.74 0.87
N GLY A 122 6.00 -2.14 0.47
CA GLY A 122 4.66 -2.71 0.62
C GLY A 122 3.58 -1.82 0.05
N GLY A 123 2.46 -2.42 -0.32
CA GLY A 123 1.25 -1.75 -0.75
C GLY A 123 0.48 -1.18 0.43
N VAL A 124 0.81 0.04 0.86
CA VAL A 124 0.34 0.64 2.13
C VAL A 124 -1.18 0.75 2.22
N SER A 125 -1.87 1.05 1.12
CA SER A 125 -3.34 1.19 1.13
C SER A 125 -4.09 -0.09 1.53
N ASN A 126 -3.46 -1.25 1.48
CA ASN A 126 -4.06 -2.50 1.92
C ASN A 126 -4.38 -2.50 3.42
N VAL A 127 -3.55 -1.84 4.26
CA VAL A 127 -3.74 -1.82 5.71
C VAL A 127 -5.09 -1.24 6.13
N SER A 128 -5.60 -0.28 5.36
CA SER A 128 -6.85 0.45 5.64
C SER A 128 -8.06 0.00 4.82
N PHE A 129 -8.00 -1.19 4.22
CA PHE A 129 -9.05 -1.66 3.31
C PHE A 129 -10.43 -1.71 3.97
N SER A 130 -10.51 -2.00 5.27
CA SER A 130 -11.75 -2.01 6.07
C SER A 130 -12.46 -0.64 6.13
N PHE A 131 -11.72 0.45 5.89
CA PHE A 131 -12.22 1.82 5.93
C PHE A 131 -12.41 2.44 4.54
N ARG A 132 -12.61 1.64 3.50
CA ARG A 132 -12.90 2.16 2.16
C ARG A 132 -14.10 3.11 2.19
N GLY A 133 -13.93 4.28 1.55
CA GLY A 133 -14.96 5.34 1.55
C GLY A 133 -14.89 6.29 2.76
N ASN A 134 -13.90 6.14 3.64
CA ASN A 134 -13.60 7.07 4.72
C ASN A 134 -12.13 7.54 4.59
N GLU A 135 -11.89 8.44 3.66
CA GLU A 135 -10.53 8.86 3.32
C GLU A 135 -9.76 9.50 4.48
N PRO A 136 -10.35 10.36 5.35
CA PRO A 136 -9.62 10.92 6.48
C PRO A 136 -9.08 9.86 7.44
N VAL A 137 -9.87 8.84 7.75
CA VAL A 137 -9.43 7.73 8.61
C VAL A 137 -8.38 6.87 7.91
N ARG A 138 -8.53 6.62 6.60
CA ARG A 138 -7.54 5.87 5.83
C ARG A 138 -6.19 6.58 5.79
N GLU A 139 -6.19 7.89 5.55
CA GLU A 139 -4.98 8.72 5.56
C GLU A 139 -4.26 8.66 6.91
N ALA A 140 -5.03 8.74 8.01
CA ALA A 140 -4.48 8.58 9.36
C ALA A 140 -3.88 7.18 9.59
N ILE A 141 -4.57 6.12 9.16
CA ILE A 141 -4.06 4.73 9.24
C ILE A 141 -2.76 4.58 8.45
N HIS A 142 -2.69 5.11 7.23
CA HIS A 142 -1.47 5.06 6.40
C HIS A 142 -0.32 5.78 7.08
N ALA A 143 -0.55 7.00 7.60
CA ALA A 143 0.49 7.79 8.25
C ALA A 143 1.03 7.13 9.52
N VAL A 144 0.16 6.61 10.38
CA VAL A 144 0.56 5.89 11.60
C VAL A 144 1.31 4.61 11.26
N PHE A 145 0.80 3.81 10.33
CA PHE A 145 1.46 2.58 9.89
C PHE A 145 2.86 2.85 9.33
N LEU A 146 2.97 3.81 8.40
CA LEU A 146 4.26 4.21 7.82
C LEU A 146 5.23 4.72 8.87
N TYR A 147 4.77 5.53 9.83
CA TYR A 147 5.61 6.03 10.91
C TYR A 147 6.30 4.90 11.69
N HIS A 148 5.55 3.87 12.06
CA HIS A 148 6.10 2.70 12.77
C HIS A 148 6.97 1.82 11.87
N CYS A 149 6.58 1.60 10.61
CA CYS A 149 7.36 0.82 9.67
C CYS A 149 8.69 1.48 9.31
N ILE A 150 8.71 2.79 9.09
CA ILE A 150 9.94 3.56 8.79
C ILE A 150 10.91 3.49 9.97
N LYS A 151 10.42 3.59 11.20
CA LYS A 151 11.25 3.41 12.41
C LYS A 151 11.92 2.03 12.47
N GLN A 152 11.29 1.00 11.91
CA GLN A 152 11.85 -0.35 11.83
C GLN A 152 12.71 -0.58 10.58
N GLY A 153 12.82 0.42 9.68
CA GLY A 153 13.71 0.39 8.54
C GLY A 153 13.03 0.13 7.19
N MET A 154 11.72 0.29 7.07
CA MET A 154 11.04 0.32 5.77
C MET A 154 11.61 1.46 4.92
N THR A 155 11.95 1.16 3.67
CA THR A 155 12.68 2.09 2.78
C THR A 155 11.83 2.62 1.64
N MET A 156 10.76 1.94 1.28
CA MET A 156 9.88 2.27 0.17
C MET A 156 8.43 2.00 0.55
N GLY A 157 7.48 2.66 -0.10
CA GLY A 157 6.06 2.39 0.04
C GLY A 157 5.33 2.66 -1.27
N ILE A 158 4.40 1.77 -1.63
CA ILE A 158 3.47 2.01 -2.73
C ILE A 158 2.25 2.68 -2.12
N VAL A 159 2.09 3.96 -2.42
CA VAL A 159 1.10 4.84 -1.79
C VAL A 159 0.45 5.75 -2.83
N ASN A 160 -0.73 6.30 -2.52
CA ASN A 160 -1.21 7.48 -3.19
C ASN A 160 -0.59 8.71 -2.52
N ALA A 161 0.41 9.30 -3.14
CA ALA A 161 1.18 10.41 -2.57
C ALA A 161 0.33 11.66 -2.26
N GLY A 162 -0.82 11.83 -2.92
CA GLY A 162 -1.77 12.91 -2.63
C GLY A 162 -2.69 12.65 -1.44
N GLN A 163 -2.59 11.49 -0.79
CA GLN A 163 -3.45 11.05 0.31
C GLN A 163 -2.61 10.57 1.52
N LEU A 164 -1.56 11.29 1.84
CA LEU A 164 -0.73 11.02 3.02
C LEU A 164 -0.87 12.16 4.02
N ALA A 165 -1.42 11.86 5.20
CA ALA A 165 -1.39 12.77 6.33
C ALA A 165 0.03 12.82 6.97
N ILE A 166 0.35 13.95 7.59
CA ILE A 166 1.54 14.05 8.43
C ILE A 166 1.18 13.47 9.80
N TYR A 167 1.99 12.55 10.30
CA TYR A 167 1.72 11.83 11.56
C TYR A 167 1.46 12.79 12.76
N ASP A 168 2.23 13.89 12.87
CA ASP A 168 2.09 14.84 13.97
C ASP A 168 0.85 15.72 13.86
N ASP A 169 0.30 15.89 12.66
CA ASP A 169 -0.89 16.71 12.39
C ASP A 169 -2.21 15.93 12.54
N ILE A 170 -2.15 14.62 12.77
CA ILE A 170 -3.34 13.80 13.01
C ILE A 170 -3.99 14.21 14.33
N PRO A 171 -5.31 14.49 14.39
CA PRO A 171 -6.02 14.77 15.64
C PRO A 171 -5.71 13.71 16.70
N ALA A 172 -5.44 14.16 17.94
CA ALA A 172 -4.89 13.30 18.99
C ALA A 172 -5.77 12.09 19.31
N ASP A 173 -7.09 12.27 19.34
CA ASP A 173 -8.07 11.21 19.58
C ASP A 173 -8.09 10.16 18.46
N LEU A 174 -8.06 10.60 17.20
CA LEU A 174 -7.97 9.71 16.05
C LEU A 174 -6.63 8.96 16.03
N LYS A 175 -5.52 9.67 16.26
CA LYS A 175 -4.18 9.09 16.30
C LYS A 175 -4.06 7.97 17.33
N GLU A 176 -4.53 8.23 18.57
CA GLU A 176 -4.52 7.23 19.65
C GLU A 176 -5.26 5.95 19.24
N ARG A 177 -6.48 6.09 18.69
CA ARG A 177 -7.30 4.94 18.29
C ARG A 177 -6.72 4.19 17.10
N VAL A 178 -6.14 4.91 16.14
CA VAL A 178 -5.43 4.28 15.01
C VAL A 178 -4.19 3.54 15.51
N GLU A 179 -3.43 4.09 16.45
CA GLU A 179 -2.30 3.40 17.07
C GLU A 179 -2.72 2.15 17.85
N ASP A 180 -3.85 2.21 18.57
CA ASP A 180 -4.38 1.05 19.27
C ASP A 180 -4.64 -0.13 18.31
N VAL A 181 -5.15 0.17 17.10
CA VAL A 181 -5.39 -0.83 16.05
C VAL A 181 -4.08 -1.29 15.40
N ILE A 182 -3.23 -0.36 14.96
CA ILE A 182 -1.98 -0.68 14.24
C ILE A 182 -1.01 -1.47 15.10
N LEU A 183 -0.95 -1.16 16.40
CA LEU A 183 -0.05 -1.81 17.35
C LEU A 183 -0.74 -2.91 18.17
N ASN A 184 -2.01 -3.18 17.88
CA ASN A 184 -2.82 -4.17 18.60
C ASN A 184 -2.73 -4.01 20.13
N ARG A 185 -2.90 -2.77 20.62
CA ARG A 185 -2.70 -2.43 22.04
C ARG A 185 -3.85 -2.88 22.94
N THR A 186 -5.08 -2.90 22.39
CA THR A 186 -6.28 -3.26 23.13
C THR A 186 -7.20 -4.15 22.29
N PRO A 187 -7.89 -5.12 22.90
CA PRO A 187 -8.87 -5.96 22.22
C PRO A 187 -10.00 -5.16 21.54
N GLU A 188 -10.40 -4.05 22.17
CA GLU A 188 -11.49 -3.17 21.72
C GLU A 188 -11.04 -2.12 20.69
N GLY A 189 -9.78 -2.15 20.24
CA GLY A 189 -9.20 -1.14 19.34
C GLY A 189 -10.02 -0.92 18.08
N THR A 190 -10.50 -1.99 17.47
CA THR A 190 -11.34 -1.91 16.26
C THR A 190 -12.67 -1.19 16.53
N GLU A 191 -13.38 -1.54 17.59
CA GLU A 191 -14.67 -0.91 17.93
C GLU A 191 -14.48 0.57 18.26
N ARG A 192 -13.46 0.90 19.07
CA ARG A 192 -13.12 2.28 19.42
C ARG A 192 -12.77 3.14 18.20
N LEU A 193 -12.12 2.56 17.21
CA LEU A 193 -11.81 3.28 15.97
C LEU A 193 -13.07 3.47 15.11
N LEU A 194 -13.93 2.47 15.03
CA LEU A 194 -15.21 2.56 14.30
C LEU A 194 -16.12 3.65 14.85
N ASP A 195 -16.22 3.81 16.19
CA ASP A 195 -17.02 4.84 16.84
C ASP A 195 -16.62 6.26 16.42
N VAL A 196 -15.33 6.49 16.26
CA VAL A 196 -14.79 7.79 15.82
C VAL A 196 -14.84 7.95 14.29
N ALA A 197 -14.67 6.87 13.56
CA ALA A 197 -14.61 6.90 12.09
C ALA A 197 -15.89 7.49 11.46
N GLU A 198 -17.06 7.27 12.05
CA GLU A 198 -18.32 7.85 11.56
C GLU A 198 -18.33 9.39 11.62
N GLN A 199 -17.72 9.99 12.63
CA GLN A 199 -17.62 11.45 12.76
C GLN A 199 -16.78 12.04 11.63
N TYR A 200 -15.64 11.43 11.33
CA TYR A 200 -14.75 11.87 10.26
C TYR A 200 -15.31 11.62 8.85
N ARG A 201 -16.21 10.66 8.68
CA ARG A 201 -16.87 10.42 7.39
C ARG A 201 -17.73 11.60 6.97
N HIS A 202 -18.46 12.19 7.92
CA HIS A 202 -19.35 13.34 7.66
C HIS A 202 -18.56 14.64 7.44
N GLU A 203 -17.51 14.86 8.22
CA GLU A 203 -16.67 16.05 8.10
C GLU A 203 -15.87 16.08 6.77
N GLY A 204 -15.28 14.95 6.38
CA GLY A 204 -14.55 14.83 5.12
C GLY A 204 -15.42 15.00 3.87
N GLY A 205 -16.68 14.57 3.92
CA GLY A 205 -17.65 14.75 2.84
C GLY A 205 -18.12 16.21 2.70
N ALA A 206 -18.37 16.87 3.82
CA ALA A 206 -18.84 18.25 3.84
C ALA A 206 -17.77 19.26 3.40
N VAL A 207 -16.53 19.08 3.84
CA VAL A 207 -15.41 19.98 3.48
C VAL A 207 -15.04 19.84 2.00
N LYS A 208 -14.98 18.61 1.46
CA LYS A 208 -14.69 18.41 0.03
C LYS A 208 -15.80 18.89 -0.88
N GLN A 209 -17.08 18.84 -0.47
CA GLN A 209 -18.18 19.39 -1.26
C GLN A 209 -18.25 20.92 -1.22
N ALA A 210 -17.90 21.58 -0.11
CA ALA A 210 -17.91 23.04 -0.01
C ALA A 210 -16.76 23.70 -0.79
N GLU A 211 -15.59 23.13 -0.85
CA GLU A 211 -14.43 23.70 -1.54
C GLU A 211 -14.45 23.55 -3.07
N ASN A 212 -15.32 22.72 -3.62
CA ASN A 212 -15.20 22.32 -5.04
C ASN A 212 -16.38 22.72 -5.94
N LEU A 213 -17.27 23.61 -5.52
CA LEU A 213 -18.43 24.03 -6.34
C LEU A 213 -18.18 25.29 -7.21
N GLU A 214 -17.05 25.97 -7.07
CA GLU A 214 -16.72 27.13 -7.92
C GLU A 214 -16.65 26.77 -9.41
N TRP A 215 -16.21 25.54 -9.73
CA TRP A 215 -16.19 25.05 -11.10
C TRP A 215 -17.59 24.92 -11.72
N ARG A 216 -18.66 24.84 -10.94
CA ARG A 216 -20.05 24.82 -11.41
C ARG A 216 -20.48 26.13 -12.06
N ASN A 217 -19.79 27.23 -11.79
CA ASN A 217 -20.04 28.54 -12.38
C ASN A 217 -19.46 28.68 -13.81
N GLN A 218 -18.77 27.66 -14.31
CA GLN A 218 -18.20 27.67 -15.66
C GLN A 218 -19.22 27.21 -16.71
N SER A 219 -18.85 27.32 -18.02
CA SER A 219 -19.66 26.80 -19.11
C SER A 219 -19.86 25.28 -19.00
N VAL A 220 -20.92 24.75 -19.60
CA VAL A 220 -21.27 23.34 -19.51
C VAL A 220 -20.15 22.43 -20.04
N GLU A 221 -19.45 22.85 -21.09
CA GLU A 221 -18.33 22.12 -21.68
C GLU A 221 -17.18 21.99 -20.67
N LYS A 222 -16.86 23.08 -19.98
CA LYS A 222 -15.82 23.08 -18.94
C LYS A 222 -16.23 22.31 -17.69
N ARG A 223 -17.52 22.33 -17.34
CA ARG A 223 -18.04 21.51 -16.24
C ARG A 223 -17.92 20.01 -16.55
N LEU A 224 -18.25 19.61 -17.77
CA LEU A 224 -18.10 18.23 -18.24
C LEU A 224 -16.63 17.82 -18.27
N GLU A 225 -15.75 18.66 -18.84
CA GLU A 225 -14.30 18.42 -18.85
C GLU A 225 -13.77 18.22 -17.42
N TYR A 226 -14.10 19.13 -16.50
CA TYR A 226 -13.65 19.05 -15.11
C TYR A 226 -14.17 17.80 -14.40
N SER A 227 -15.45 17.46 -14.58
CA SER A 227 -16.05 16.29 -13.95
C SER A 227 -15.44 14.99 -14.46
N LEU A 228 -15.13 14.88 -15.75
CA LEU A 228 -14.45 13.73 -16.34
C LEU A 228 -13.01 13.58 -15.80
N VAL A 229 -12.25 14.67 -15.78
CA VAL A 229 -10.86 14.66 -15.27
C VAL A 229 -10.79 14.29 -13.78
N LYS A 230 -11.79 14.74 -12.98
CA LYS A 230 -11.84 14.52 -11.54
C LYS A 230 -12.66 13.29 -11.11
N GLY A 231 -13.28 12.58 -12.04
CA GLY A 231 -14.14 11.43 -11.74
C GLY A 231 -15.40 11.78 -10.96
N ILE A 232 -15.95 13.00 -11.14
CA ILE A 232 -17.16 13.46 -10.45
C ILE A 232 -18.37 13.05 -11.26
N THR A 233 -19.23 12.21 -10.70
CA THR A 233 -20.44 11.70 -11.39
C THR A 233 -21.72 12.40 -10.96
N ALA A 234 -21.72 13.16 -9.87
CA ALA A 234 -22.92 13.73 -9.24
C ALA A 234 -23.74 14.67 -10.15
N PHE A 235 -23.14 15.26 -11.18
CA PHE A 235 -23.79 16.24 -12.06
C PHE A 235 -23.81 15.81 -13.53
N ILE A 236 -23.38 14.58 -13.84
CA ILE A 236 -23.12 14.17 -15.22
C ILE A 236 -24.38 14.16 -16.09
N ASP A 237 -25.51 13.72 -15.55
CA ASP A 237 -26.79 13.66 -16.27
C ASP A 237 -27.28 15.06 -16.63
N VAL A 238 -27.25 15.97 -15.68
CA VAL A 238 -27.73 17.36 -15.86
C VAL A 238 -26.84 18.12 -16.85
N ASP A 239 -25.52 17.99 -16.69
CA ASP A 239 -24.56 18.70 -17.55
C ASP A 239 -24.55 18.12 -18.97
N THR A 240 -24.71 16.84 -19.13
CA THR A 240 -24.79 16.17 -20.45
C THR A 240 -26.07 16.60 -21.18
N GLU A 241 -27.20 16.64 -20.49
CA GLU A 241 -28.46 17.09 -21.10
C GLU A 241 -28.41 18.56 -21.47
N GLU A 242 -27.83 19.42 -20.63
CA GLU A 242 -27.62 20.84 -20.97
C GLU A 242 -26.73 21.01 -22.20
N ALA A 243 -25.65 20.24 -22.32
CA ALA A 243 -24.76 20.26 -23.48
C ALA A 243 -25.49 19.81 -24.75
N ARG A 244 -26.29 18.73 -24.66
CA ARG A 244 -27.10 18.23 -25.78
C ARG A 244 -28.09 19.23 -26.29
N LEU A 245 -28.70 20.04 -25.42
CA LEU A 245 -29.69 21.07 -25.82
C LEU A 245 -29.06 22.30 -26.44
N LYS A 246 -27.73 22.51 -26.24
CA LYS A 246 -27.00 23.66 -26.79
C LYS A 246 -26.29 23.34 -28.11
N SER A 247 -26.17 22.06 -28.48
CA SER A 247 -25.62 21.62 -29.75
C SER A 247 -26.70 21.60 -30.82
#